data_34aea249ee2dbeaf0a1da0e02b74b081
#
_entry.id   34aea249ee2dbeaf0a1da0e02b74b081
#
_cell.length_a   1.000
_cell.length_b   1.000
_cell.length_c   1.000
_cell.angle_alpha   90.00
_cell.angle_beta   90.00
_cell.angle_gamma   90.00
#
_symmetry.space_group_name_H-M   'P 1'
#
loop_
_entity.id
_entity.type
_entity.pdbx_description
1 polymer ?
#
loop_
_entity_poly.entity_id
_entity_poly.type
_entity_poly.pdbx_seq_one_letter_code
_entity_poly.pdbx_strand_id
1 'polypeptide(L)'
;AEEFERRMSGDLPAEWAARSQEIIAGMQEEGGDVATRKSSQIALNAFGPLLNELIGGSADLAGSNNTIWSGSVDVNDGTQDGNYIYFGVREFGMAALCNGLALHGGFIPYNATFLVFSDYARNAVRMSALLGVRNIHVYTHDSIGLGEDGPTHQPVEHVASLRLIPNLQVWRPCDTVESAVAWKCAIESKDSPTVLIFTRQGLPHQPRSTEQLENIARGGYVLRGGEGNADALIIATGSEVGLAVAASNELSSSGVNVDVVSMPNPDLFMQQDEAYRNSVLPPRIKARVAVEAGVTSCWASFVGDNGRVIGVDRFGASAPVSYTHLTLPTTIKPWWWGGGGGGG
;
A
#
# COMPACT_ATOMS: atom_id res chain seq x y z
N ALA A 1 -10.73 28.68 20.62
CA ALA A 1 -10.96 29.32 19.33
C ALA A 1 -9.94 28.81 18.31
N GLU A 2 -8.64 29.02 18.53
CA GLU A 2 -7.56 28.64 17.60
C GLU A 2 -7.56 27.16 17.21
N GLU A 3 -7.67 26.23 18.17
CA GLU A 3 -7.72 24.80 17.90
C GLU A 3 -8.97 24.39 17.11
N PHE A 4 -10.11 25.03 17.37
CA PHE A 4 -11.32 24.80 16.61
C PHE A 4 -11.16 25.26 15.14
N GLU A 5 -10.60 26.45 14.95
CA GLU A 5 -10.33 27.00 13.62
C GLU A 5 -9.34 26.13 12.85
N ARG A 6 -8.26 25.69 13.48
CA ARG A 6 -7.27 24.76 12.91
C ARG A 6 -7.92 23.48 12.39
N ARG A 7 -8.75 22.84 13.24
CA ARG A 7 -9.43 21.59 12.84
C ARG A 7 -10.45 21.82 11.71
N MET A 8 -11.22 22.89 11.80
CA MET A 8 -12.23 23.20 10.78
C MET A 8 -11.60 23.56 9.43
N SER A 9 -10.40 24.15 9.41
CA SER A 9 -9.63 24.40 8.17
C SER A 9 -8.92 23.14 7.65
N GLY A 10 -8.93 22.03 8.42
CA GLY A 10 -8.25 20.80 8.10
C GLY A 10 -6.71 20.90 8.20
N ASP A 11 -6.20 21.92 8.90
CA ASP A 11 -4.78 22.09 9.15
C ASP A 11 -4.30 21.11 10.23
N LEU A 12 -3.07 20.64 10.09
CA LEU A 12 -2.42 19.74 11.04
C LEU A 12 -1.74 20.54 12.16
N PRO A 13 -1.48 19.94 13.33
CA PRO A 13 -0.71 20.58 14.40
C PRO A 13 0.64 21.09 13.90
N ALA A 14 1.11 22.21 14.47
CA ALA A 14 2.36 22.86 14.03
C ALA A 14 3.59 21.93 14.11
N GLU A 15 3.59 21.05 15.11
CA GLU A 15 4.65 20.04 15.31
C GLU A 15 4.57 18.82 14.39
N TRP A 16 3.47 18.64 13.66
CA TRP A 16 3.21 17.45 12.84
C TRP A 16 4.35 17.11 11.88
N ALA A 17 4.82 18.09 11.12
CA ALA A 17 5.85 17.85 10.09
C ALA A 17 7.16 17.32 10.71
N ALA A 18 7.63 17.92 11.79
CA ALA A 18 8.86 17.50 12.47
C ALA A 18 8.67 16.14 13.16
N ARG A 19 7.58 16.00 13.94
CA ARG A 19 7.33 14.78 14.71
C ARG A 19 7.08 13.56 13.82
N SER A 20 6.36 13.72 12.73
CA SER A 20 6.12 12.60 11.80
C SER A 20 7.42 12.14 11.12
N GLN A 21 8.34 13.04 10.79
CA GLN A 21 9.66 12.68 10.26
C GLN A 21 10.53 11.94 11.29
N GLU A 22 10.58 12.43 12.53
CA GLU A 22 11.30 11.75 13.62
C GLU A 22 10.77 10.32 13.86
N ILE A 23 9.45 10.15 13.87
CA ILE A 23 8.80 8.84 14.02
C ILE A 23 9.19 7.89 12.89
N ILE A 24 9.15 8.34 11.64
CA ILE A 24 9.52 7.53 10.47
C ILE A 24 11.00 7.14 10.51
N ALA A 25 11.88 8.08 10.86
CA ALA A 25 13.32 7.81 11.04
C ALA A 25 13.57 6.78 12.14
N GLY A 26 12.89 6.91 13.28
CA GLY A 26 12.95 5.93 14.37
C GLY A 26 12.49 4.53 13.94
N MET A 27 11.41 4.42 13.17
CA MET A 27 10.95 3.13 12.62
C MET A 27 11.97 2.51 11.65
N GLN A 28 12.71 3.33 10.91
CA GLN A 28 13.78 2.83 10.05
C GLN A 28 14.96 2.29 10.86
N GLU A 29 15.30 2.92 11.97
CA GLU A 29 16.38 2.48 12.86
C GLU A 29 15.99 1.23 13.67
N GLU A 30 14.75 1.15 14.14
CA GLU A 30 14.24 0.02 14.91
C GLU A 30 14.16 -1.25 14.04
N GLY A 31 13.72 -1.11 12.79
CA GLY A 31 13.56 -2.23 11.87
C GLY A 31 12.49 -3.23 12.31
N GLY A 32 12.66 -4.48 11.89
CA GLY A 32 11.82 -5.61 12.31
C GLY A 32 10.85 -6.11 11.24
N ASP A 33 10.74 -7.42 11.18
CA ASP A 33 9.90 -8.14 10.21
C ASP A 33 8.49 -8.30 10.77
N VAL A 34 7.54 -7.60 10.21
CA VAL A 34 6.14 -7.64 10.64
C VAL A 34 5.17 -7.62 9.45
N ALA A 35 3.93 -8.07 9.66
CA ALA A 35 2.86 -7.88 8.68
C ALA A 35 2.52 -6.38 8.56
N THR A 36 2.30 -5.87 7.34
CA THR A 36 2.06 -4.43 7.18
C THR A 36 0.74 -3.97 7.83
N ARG A 37 -0.25 -4.85 8.04
CA ARG A 37 -1.41 -4.52 8.90
C ARG A 37 -0.99 -4.21 10.35
N LYS A 38 0.06 -4.87 10.86
CA LYS A 38 0.64 -4.56 12.17
C LYS A 38 1.47 -3.28 12.12
N SER A 39 2.19 -3.06 11.02
CA SER A 39 2.89 -1.80 10.73
C SER A 39 1.92 -0.61 10.73
N SER A 40 0.71 -0.79 10.17
CA SER A 40 -0.37 0.20 10.22
C SER A 40 -0.77 0.52 11.67
N GLN A 41 -0.90 -0.48 12.54
CA GLN A 41 -1.18 -0.26 13.96
C GLN A 41 -0.03 0.46 14.67
N ILE A 42 1.21 0.13 14.34
CA ILE A 42 2.40 0.81 14.86
C ILE A 42 2.36 2.31 14.46
N ALA A 43 2.03 2.60 13.20
CA ALA A 43 1.86 3.98 12.73
C ALA A 43 0.70 4.70 13.46
N LEU A 44 -0.45 4.06 13.63
CA LEU A 44 -1.57 4.62 14.41
C LEU A 44 -1.18 4.90 15.87
N ASN A 45 -0.43 4.00 16.52
CA ASN A 45 0.06 4.23 17.88
C ASN A 45 1.00 5.44 17.98
N ALA A 46 1.77 5.71 16.93
CA ALA A 46 2.74 6.79 16.90
C ALA A 46 2.12 8.14 16.49
N PHE A 47 1.24 8.15 15.51
CA PHE A 47 0.61 9.36 14.98
C PHE A 47 -0.66 9.76 15.72
N GLY A 48 -1.47 8.79 16.19
CA GLY A 48 -2.73 9.04 16.86
C GLY A 48 -2.64 10.02 18.03
N PRO A 49 -1.63 9.92 18.94
CA PRO A 49 -1.47 10.88 20.02
C PRO A 49 -1.21 12.33 19.59
N LEU A 50 -0.80 12.56 18.34
CA LEU A 50 -0.58 13.90 17.78
C LEU A 50 -1.86 14.52 17.19
N LEU A 51 -2.92 13.72 16.99
CA LEU A 51 -4.10 14.06 16.20
C LEU A 51 -5.39 13.76 16.97
N ASN A 52 -5.81 14.68 17.82
CA ASN A 52 -7.07 14.54 18.57
C ASN A 52 -8.32 14.47 17.64
N GLU A 53 -8.20 14.93 16.40
CA GLU A 53 -9.22 14.86 15.36
C GLU A 53 -9.26 13.53 14.60
N LEU A 54 -8.33 12.61 14.85
CA LEU A 54 -8.33 11.30 14.22
C LEU A 54 -9.45 10.43 14.79
N ILE A 55 -10.38 10.01 13.94
CA ILE A 55 -11.52 9.18 14.33
C ILE A 55 -11.74 8.08 13.29
N GLY A 56 -12.02 6.87 13.73
CA GLY A 56 -12.29 5.81 12.77
C GLY A 56 -12.67 4.49 13.41
N GLY A 57 -12.57 3.41 12.64
CA GLY A 57 -12.93 2.09 13.12
C GLY A 57 -12.96 1.04 12.03
N SER A 58 -13.65 -0.07 12.29
CA SER A 58 -13.68 -1.21 11.38
C SER A 58 -15.09 -1.81 11.25
N ALA A 59 -15.36 -2.40 10.09
CA ALA A 59 -16.58 -3.16 9.81
C ALA A 59 -16.50 -4.56 10.44
N ASP A 60 -16.57 -4.62 11.76
CA ASP A 60 -16.54 -5.85 12.60
C ASP A 60 -15.25 -6.69 12.46
N LEU A 61 -14.16 -6.06 12.01
CA LEU A 61 -12.86 -6.70 11.78
C LEU A 61 -11.70 -6.01 12.54
N ALA A 62 -12.00 -5.30 13.60
CA ALA A 62 -11.04 -4.46 14.34
C ALA A 62 -9.76 -5.20 14.74
N GLY A 63 -9.88 -6.40 15.29
CA GLY A 63 -8.74 -7.24 15.66
C GLY A 63 -7.95 -7.79 14.46
N SER A 64 -8.64 -8.10 13.36
CA SER A 64 -7.99 -8.61 12.14
C SER A 64 -7.31 -7.50 11.34
N ASN A 65 -7.92 -6.32 11.29
CA ASN A 65 -7.36 -5.15 10.60
C ASN A 65 -6.29 -4.42 11.42
N ASN A 66 -6.16 -4.73 12.72
CA ASN A 66 -5.25 -4.04 13.64
C ASN A 66 -5.49 -2.51 13.69
N THR A 67 -6.76 -2.09 13.75
CA THR A 67 -7.14 -0.67 13.77
C THR A 67 -7.40 -0.12 15.16
N ILE A 68 -7.53 -0.98 16.16
CA ILE A 68 -7.52 -0.56 17.57
C ILE A 68 -6.07 -0.24 17.95
N TRP A 69 -5.84 0.97 18.38
CA TRP A 69 -4.54 1.46 18.82
C TRP A 69 -4.59 1.87 20.31
N SER A 70 -3.44 2.15 20.94
CA SER A 70 -3.32 2.34 22.39
C SER A 70 -4.15 3.52 22.96
N GLY A 71 -4.49 4.49 22.12
CA GLY A 71 -5.35 5.62 22.48
C GLY A 71 -6.79 5.50 21.98
N SER A 72 -7.21 4.31 21.52
CA SER A 72 -8.59 4.10 21.09
C SER A 72 -9.56 4.16 22.27
N VAL A 73 -10.59 4.99 22.14
CA VAL A 73 -11.70 5.14 23.09
C VAL A 73 -13.00 4.96 22.32
N ASP A 74 -13.87 4.06 22.80
CA ASP A 74 -15.11 3.72 22.10
C ASP A 74 -16.05 4.93 22.04
N VAL A 75 -16.59 5.20 20.86
CA VAL A 75 -17.68 6.17 20.68
C VAL A 75 -18.98 5.53 21.14
N ASN A 76 -19.51 5.99 22.28
CA ASN A 76 -20.80 5.54 22.82
C ASN A 76 -21.50 6.68 23.60
N ASP A 77 -22.72 6.44 24.06
CA ASP A 77 -23.57 7.45 24.72
C ASP A 77 -22.97 8.07 26.01
N GLY A 78 -21.92 7.48 26.56
CA GLY A 78 -21.25 7.94 27.78
C GLY A 78 -19.89 8.59 27.57
N THR A 79 -19.35 8.60 26.34
CA THR A 79 -17.99 9.11 26.06
C THR A 79 -18.02 10.41 25.28
N GLN A 80 -17.38 11.46 25.82
CA GLN A 80 -17.16 12.74 25.12
C GLN A 80 -15.90 12.73 24.26
N ASP A 81 -14.94 11.84 24.55
CA ASP A 81 -13.63 11.77 23.92
C ASP A 81 -13.46 10.51 23.03
N GLY A 82 -14.59 9.90 22.61
CA GLY A 82 -14.58 8.72 21.76
C GLY A 82 -13.97 9.00 20.39
N ASN A 83 -13.07 8.12 19.94
CA ASN A 83 -12.39 8.22 18.65
C ASN A 83 -12.42 6.91 17.85
N TYR A 84 -13.03 5.85 18.41
CA TYR A 84 -13.13 4.54 17.75
C TYR A 84 -14.59 4.12 17.60
N ILE A 85 -15.00 3.78 16.36
CA ILE A 85 -16.37 3.41 16.01
C ILE A 85 -16.41 1.95 15.57
N TYR A 86 -17.23 1.14 16.24
CA TYR A 86 -17.57 -0.22 15.82
C TYR A 86 -18.73 -0.17 14.82
N PHE A 87 -18.40 -0.18 13.52
CA PHE A 87 -19.39 -0.02 12.46
C PHE A 87 -20.29 -1.26 12.26
N GLY A 88 -19.89 -2.44 12.79
CA GLY A 88 -20.52 -3.71 12.45
C GLY A 88 -20.27 -4.08 10.97
N VAL A 89 -20.91 -5.11 10.47
CA VAL A 89 -20.77 -5.57 9.06
C VAL A 89 -21.57 -4.64 8.15
N ARG A 90 -21.00 -3.44 7.88
CA ARG A 90 -21.65 -2.34 7.12
C ARG A 90 -20.64 -1.53 6.34
N GLU A 91 -19.90 -2.14 5.44
CA GLU A 91 -18.79 -1.51 4.71
C GLU A 91 -19.22 -0.24 3.96
N PHE A 92 -20.36 -0.28 3.27
CA PHE A 92 -20.90 0.90 2.59
C PHE A 92 -21.27 2.01 3.59
N GLY A 93 -22.04 1.66 4.62
CA GLY A 93 -22.47 2.63 5.65
C GLY A 93 -21.28 3.24 6.39
N MET A 94 -20.27 2.44 6.72
CA MET A 94 -19.01 2.86 7.33
C MET A 94 -18.28 3.90 6.46
N ALA A 95 -18.02 3.57 5.19
CA ALA A 95 -17.30 4.46 4.29
C ALA A 95 -18.12 5.76 4.00
N ALA A 96 -19.44 5.65 3.85
CA ALA A 96 -20.33 6.80 3.65
C ALA A 96 -20.40 7.72 4.89
N LEU A 97 -20.42 7.14 6.10
CA LEU A 97 -20.38 7.90 7.35
C LEU A 97 -19.06 8.67 7.47
N CYS A 98 -17.93 8.03 7.16
CA CYS A 98 -16.63 8.69 7.13
C CYS A 98 -16.56 9.81 6.09
N ASN A 99 -17.22 9.68 4.93
CA ASN A 99 -17.37 10.79 3.98
C ASN A 99 -18.13 11.95 4.62
N GLY A 100 -19.20 11.67 5.38
CA GLY A 100 -19.95 12.67 6.12
C GLY A 100 -19.11 13.40 7.18
N LEU A 101 -18.30 12.68 7.94
CA LEU A 101 -17.37 13.25 8.92
C LEU A 101 -16.34 14.17 8.25
N ALA A 102 -15.76 13.71 7.13
CA ALA A 102 -14.80 14.52 6.37
C ALA A 102 -15.44 15.81 5.82
N LEU A 103 -16.66 15.73 5.29
CA LEU A 103 -17.41 16.88 4.79
C LEU A 103 -17.84 17.86 5.89
N HIS A 104 -18.13 17.35 7.09
CA HIS A 104 -18.45 18.19 8.24
C HIS A 104 -17.24 19.06 8.62
N GLY A 105 -16.04 18.55 8.42
CA GLY A 105 -14.79 19.18 8.88
C GLY A 105 -14.50 18.91 10.37
N GLY A 106 -13.29 19.26 10.79
CA GLY A 106 -12.83 19.08 12.17
C GLY A 106 -12.41 17.67 12.54
N PHE A 107 -12.52 16.71 11.61
CA PHE A 107 -12.13 15.31 11.79
C PHE A 107 -11.24 14.82 10.65
N ILE A 108 -10.40 13.85 10.98
CA ILE A 108 -9.65 13.03 10.01
C ILE A 108 -10.18 11.61 10.14
N PRO A 109 -11.19 11.22 9.33
CA PRO A 109 -11.79 9.90 9.44
C PRO A 109 -10.95 8.82 8.78
N TYR A 110 -10.92 7.65 9.41
CA TYR A 110 -10.45 6.41 8.78
C TYR A 110 -11.46 5.27 8.98
N ASN A 111 -11.48 4.33 8.05
CA ASN A 111 -12.37 3.18 8.09
C ASN A 111 -11.66 1.94 7.56
N ALA A 112 -11.99 0.77 8.09
CA ALA A 112 -11.25 -0.45 7.80
C ALA A 112 -12.14 -1.67 7.56
N THR A 113 -11.69 -2.48 6.59
CA THR A 113 -12.21 -3.82 6.31
C THR A 113 -11.14 -4.65 5.59
N PHE A 114 -11.44 -5.89 5.17
CA PHE A 114 -10.58 -6.61 4.24
C PHE A 114 -10.67 -6.01 2.84
N LEU A 115 -9.57 -6.10 2.07
CA LEU A 115 -9.55 -5.54 0.72
C LEU A 115 -10.65 -6.10 -0.17
N VAL A 116 -10.92 -7.41 -0.11
CA VAL A 116 -12.00 -8.04 -0.88
C VAL A 116 -13.37 -7.43 -0.56
N PHE A 117 -13.60 -7.00 0.67
CA PHE A 117 -14.87 -6.39 1.09
C PHE A 117 -14.99 -4.90 0.70
N SER A 118 -13.95 -4.33 0.10
CA SER A 118 -14.06 -3.01 -0.55
C SER A 118 -15.11 -3.00 -1.66
N ASP A 119 -15.45 -4.16 -2.23
CA ASP A 119 -16.54 -4.30 -3.19
C ASP A 119 -17.87 -3.83 -2.62
N TYR A 120 -18.15 -4.14 -1.34
CA TYR A 120 -19.38 -3.64 -0.66
C TYR A 120 -19.35 -2.13 -0.41
N ALA A 121 -18.16 -1.53 -0.28
CA ALA A 121 -17.99 -0.10 -0.05
C ALA A 121 -17.73 0.70 -1.35
N ARG A 122 -17.59 0.04 -2.49
CA ARG A 122 -17.09 0.61 -3.76
C ARG A 122 -17.70 1.95 -4.13
N ASN A 123 -19.01 2.08 -4.02
CA ASN A 123 -19.70 3.32 -4.36
C ASN A 123 -19.32 4.46 -3.40
N ALA A 124 -19.26 4.21 -2.09
CA ALA A 124 -18.89 5.21 -1.10
C ALA A 124 -17.41 5.65 -1.25
N VAL A 125 -16.49 4.72 -1.56
CA VAL A 125 -15.08 5.03 -1.87
C VAL A 125 -14.97 5.91 -3.12
N ARG A 126 -15.72 5.58 -4.17
CA ARG A 126 -15.77 6.41 -5.38
C ARG A 126 -16.33 7.80 -5.07
N MET A 127 -17.33 7.89 -4.18
CA MET A 127 -17.89 9.17 -3.75
C MET A 127 -16.88 10.00 -2.95
N SER A 128 -16.03 9.40 -2.11
CA SER A 128 -14.95 10.14 -1.43
C SER A 128 -14.04 10.84 -2.44
N ALA A 129 -13.67 10.14 -3.51
CA ALA A 129 -12.81 10.66 -4.56
C ALA A 129 -13.50 11.76 -5.38
N LEU A 130 -14.80 11.59 -5.71
CA LEU A 130 -15.58 12.58 -6.44
C LEU A 130 -15.82 13.86 -5.62
N LEU A 131 -16.01 13.72 -4.31
CA LEU A 131 -16.19 14.83 -3.38
C LEU A 131 -14.87 15.53 -3.03
N GLY A 132 -13.71 14.91 -3.31
CA GLY A 132 -12.40 15.46 -2.96
C GLY A 132 -12.23 15.61 -1.45
N VAL A 133 -12.53 14.56 -0.67
CA VAL A 133 -12.49 14.62 0.79
C VAL A 133 -11.40 13.76 1.36
N ARG A 134 -10.78 14.20 2.47
CA ARG A 134 -9.84 13.42 3.27
C ARG A 134 -10.59 12.29 3.97
N ASN A 135 -10.62 11.10 3.38
CA ASN A 135 -11.12 9.89 4.00
C ASN A 135 -10.08 8.78 3.80
N ILE A 136 -9.65 8.13 4.87
CA ILE A 136 -8.60 7.11 4.85
C ILE A 136 -9.25 5.73 4.90
N HIS A 137 -9.14 4.97 3.83
CA HIS A 137 -9.65 3.60 3.72
C HIS A 137 -8.51 2.63 4.00
N VAL A 138 -8.59 1.89 5.10
CA VAL A 138 -7.59 0.91 5.53
C VAL A 138 -8.06 -0.48 5.14
N TYR A 139 -7.42 -1.08 4.15
CA TYR A 139 -7.77 -2.40 3.65
C TYR A 139 -6.64 -3.40 3.91
N THR A 140 -6.97 -4.47 4.62
CA THR A 140 -6.00 -5.53 4.94
C THR A 140 -6.30 -6.80 4.16
N HIS A 141 -5.42 -7.82 4.29
CA HIS A 141 -5.54 -9.08 3.56
C HIS A 141 -5.50 -8.85 2.05
N ASP A 142 -4.38 -8.24 1.61
CA ASP A 142 -4.17 -7.58 0.32
C ASP A 142 -4.16 -8.48 -0.90
N SER A 143 -3.94 -9.80 -0.74
CA SER A 143 -3.67 -10.69 -1.87
C SER A 143 -3.93 -12.16 -1.52
N ILE A 144 -3.64 -13.06 -2.45
CA ILE A 144 -3.61 -14.51 -2.22
C ILE A 144 -2.69 -14.93 -1.07
N GLY A 145 -1.75 -14.06 -0.67
CA GLY A 145 -0.83 -14.27 0.46
C GLY A 145 -1.50 -14.38 1.83
N LEU A 146 -2.80 -14.06 1.95
CA LEU A 146 -3.55 -14.30 3.18
C LEU A 146 -3.76 -15.79 3.48
N GLY A 147 -3.70 -16.66 2.46
CA GLY A 147 -3.64 -18.11 2.63
C GLY A 147 -4.99 -18.84 2.56
N GLU A 148 -5.27 -19.64 3.56
CA GLU A 148 -6.32 -20.69 3.57
C GLU A 148 -7.77 -20.20 3.59
N ASP A 149 -8.03 -18.93 3.86
CA ASP A 149 -9.38 -18.36 3.86
C ASP A 149 -10.07 -18.48 2.49
N GLY A 150 -9.29 -18.71 1.44
CA GLY A 150 -9.76 -19.10 0.12
C GLY A 150 -10.19 -17.95 -0.79
N PRO A 151 -10.73 -18.30 -1.98
CA PRO A 151 -10.99 -17.32 -3.05
C PRO A 151 -11.94 -16.19 -2.67
N THR A 152 -12.87 -16.43 -1.74
CA THR A 152 -13.83 -15.41 -1.28
C THR A 152 -13.19 -14.30 -0.46
N HIS A 153 -11.95 -14.50 0.01
CA HIS A 153 -11.20 -13.55 0.82
C HIS A 153 -9.90 -13.10 0.16
N GLN A 154 -9.52 -13.70 -0.97
CA GLN A 154 -8.27 -13.44 -1.71
C GLN A 154 -8.52 -12.43 -2.83
N PRO A 155 -8.12 -11.14 -2.66
CA PRO A 155 -8.24 -10.14 -3.72
C PRO A 155 -7.33 -10.50 -4.90
N VAL A 156 -7.78 -10.20 -6.10
CA VAL A 156 -7.02 -10.35 -7.35
C VAL A 156 -7.03 -9.06 -8.14
N GLU A 157 -8.22 -8.58 -8.55
CA GLU A 157 -8.41 -7.37 -9.35
C GLU A 157 -8.61 -6.09 -8.52
N HIS A 158 -8.79 -6.21 -7.23
CA HIS A 158 -9.22 -5.11 -6.35
C HIS A 158 -8.24 -3.94 -6.36
N VAL A 159 -6.94 -4.21 -6.21
CA VAL A 159 -5.90 -3.16 -6.23
C VAL A 159 -5.92 -2.39 -7.54
N ALA A 160 -5.90 -3.09 -8.67
CA ALA A 160 -5.94 -2.48 -10.00
C ALA A 160 -7.22 -1.68 -10.21
N SER A 161 -8.36 -2.23 -9.78
CA SER A 161 -9.66 -1.57 -9.93
C SER A 161 -9.80 -0.30 -9.07
N LEU A 162 -9.15 -0.25 -7.90
CA LEU A 162 -9.10 0.95 -7.06
C LEU A 162 -8.22 2.02 -7.69
N ARG A 163 -7.08 1.66 -8.28
CA ARG A 163 -6.20 2.58 -9.03
C ARG A 163 -6.89 3.23 -10.24
N LEU A 164 -7.97 2.61 -10.77
CA LEU A 164 -8.77 3.21 -11.85
C LEU A 164 -9.69 4.35 -11.40
N ILE A 165 -9.90 4.57 -10.11
CA ILE A 165 -10.76 5.65 -9.61
C ILE A 165 -9.97 6.96 -9.64
N PRO A 166 -10.40 7.96 -10.44
CA PRO A 166 -9.74 9.26 -10.46
C PRO A 166 -9.73 9.92 -9.07
N ASN A 167 -8.66 10.62 -8.74
CA ASN A 167 -8.49 11.32 -7.46
C ASN A 167 -8.46 10.40 -6.23
N LEU A 168 -8.23 9.10 -6.39
CA LEU A 168 -8.04 8.16 -5.28
C LEU A 168 -6.56 7.81 -5.17
N GLN A 169 -5.94 8.10 -4.03
CA GLN A 169 -4.57 7.68 -3.74
C GLN A 169 -4.58 6.23 -3.28
N VAL A 170 -3.79 5.35 -3.92
CA VAL A 170 -3.73 3.92 -3.56
C VAL A 170 -2.31 3.55 -3.19
N TRP A 171 -2.09 3.23 -1.91
CA TRP A 171 -0.79 2.84 -1.36
C TRP A 171 -0.77 1.36 -0.99
N ARG A 172 0.28 0.66 -1.40
CA ARG A 172 0.55 -0.74 -1.02
C ARG A 172 1.98 -0.87 -0.51
N PRO A 173 2.24 -0.54 0.77
CA PRO A 173 3.56 -0.49 1.36
C PRO A 173 4.14 -1.89 1.65
N CYS A 174 5.48 -1.99 1.64
CA CYS A 174 6.20 -3.24 1.79
C CYS A 174 6.70 -3.53 3.22
N ASP A 175 6.71 -2.54 4.11
CA ASP A 175 7.19 -2.68 5.50
C ASP A 175 6.64 -1.56 6.40
N THR A 176 7.16 -1.50 7.65
CA THR A 176 6.72 -0.52 8.65
C THR A 176 7.01 0.92 8.21
N VAL A 177 8.13 1.16 7.57
CA VAL A 177 8.55 2.50 7.15
C VAL A 177 7.67 3.03 6.03
N GLU A 178 7.49 2.26 4.96
CA GLU A 178 6.56 2.65 3.90
C GLU A 178 5.13 2.78 4.40
N SER A 179 4.71 1.93 5.36
CA SER A 179 3.38 2.04 5.98
C SER A 179 3.20 3.35 6.73
N ALA A 180 4.21 3.78 7.48
CA ALA A 180 4.19 5.06 8.19
C ALA A 180 4.18 6.25 7.22
N VAL A 181 4.98 6.21 6.15
CA VAL A 181 4.96 7.25 5.11
C VAL A 181 3.59 7.30 4.42
N ALA A 182 3.00 6.15 4.09
CA ALA A 182 1.67 6.08 3.48
C ALA A 182 0.58 6.67 4.41
N TRP A 183 0.62 6.39 5.71
CA TRP A 183 -0.25 7.02 6.69
C TRP A 183 -0.03 8.53 6.77
N LYS A 184 1.23 8.99 6.81
CA LYS A 184 1.56 10.42 6.81
C LYS A 184 0.97 11.11 5.57
N CYS A 185 1.20 10.56 4.38
CA CYS A 185 0.65 11.11 3.13
C CYS A 185 -0.90 11.13 3.15
N ALA A 186 -1.54 10.09 3.68
CA ALA A 186 -3.00 10.02 3.81
C ALA A 186 -3.55 11.09 4.75
N ILE A 187 -2.89 11.32 5.89
CA ILE A 187 -3.25 12.36 6.87
C ILE A 187 -3.06 13.76 6.27
N GLU A 188 -2.02 13.97 5.46
CA GLU A 188 -1.71 15.27 4.83
C GLU A 188 -2.58 15.57 3.61
N SER A 189 -3.24 14.56 3.02
CA SER A 189 -4.05 14.71 1.80
C SER A 189 -5.42 15.33 2.11
N LYS A 190 -5.56 16.65 1.93
CA LYS A 190 -6.82 17.37 2.21
C LYS A 190 -7.92 17.16 1.17
N ASP A 191 -7.52 17.03 -0.10
CA ASP A 191 -8.44 17.15 -1.24
C ASP A 191 -8.59 15.82 -2.01
N SER A 192 -8.07 14.72 -1.46
CA SER A 192 -8.24 13.39 -2.02
C SER A 192 -8.28 12.32 -0.94
N PRO A 193 -9.13 11.30 -1.09
CA PRO A 193 -9.12 10.14 -0.22
C PRO A 193 -7.93 9.23 -0.51
N THR A 194 -7.56 8.44 0.49
CA THR A 194 -6.44 7.52 0.39
C THR A 194 -6.87 6.12 0.78
N VAL A 195 -6.52 5.13 -0.04
CA VAL A 195 -6.60 3.70 0.28
C VAL A 195 -5.22 3.22 0.69
N LEU A 196 -5.13 2.64 1.87
CA LEU A 196 -3.94 2.00 2.43
C LEU A 196 -4.15 0.49 2.42
N ILE A 197 -3.33 -0.24 1.68
CA ILE A 197 -3.48 -1.69 1.47
C ILE A 197 -2.36 -2.43 2.19
N PHE A 198 -2.75 -3.33 3.11
CA PHE A 198 -1.81 -4.00 4.00
C PHE A 198 -1.92 -5.53 3.95
N THR A 199 -0.79 -6.21 4.17
CA THR A 199 -0.70 -7.67 4.18
C THR A 199 -1.14 -8.28 5.50
N ARG A 200 -1.54 -9.56 5.46
CA ARG A 200 -1.68 -10.43 6.63
C ARG A 200 -0.36 -11.08 7.03
N GLN A 201 0.45 -11.47 6.07
CA GLN A 201 1.74 -12.15 6.28
C GLN A 201 2.85 -11.16 6.69
N GLY A 202 3.82 -11.65 7.47
CA GLY A 202 5.02 -10.89 7.82
C GLY A 202 5.89 -10.60 6.60
N LEU A 203 6.46 -9.40 6.55
CA LEU A 203 7.35 -8.96 5.48
C LEU A 203 8.68 -8.50 6.06
N PRO A 204 9.79 -8.70 5.34
CA PRO A 204 11.10 -8.29 5.78
C PRO A 204 11.25 -6.76 5.73
N HIS A 205 11.83 -6.21 6.78
CA HIS A 205 12.25 -4.80 6.81
C HIS A 205 13.27 -4.51 5.70
N GLN A 206 13.13 -3.36 5.06
CA GLN A 206 14.05 -2.89 4.02
C GLN A 206 14.90 -1.73 4.55
N PRO A 207 16.23 -1.89 4.70
CA PRO A 207 17.10 -0.77 5.07
C PRO A 207 17.16 0.28 3.95
N ARG A 208 17.15 1.57 4.33
CA ARG A 208 17.13 2.72 3.41
C ARG A 208 18.08 3.81 3.87
N SER A 209 18.61 4.55 2.92
CA SER A 209 19.28 5.82 3.18
C SER A 209 18.24 6.94 3.47
N THR A 210 18.71 8.07 4.00
CA THR A 210 17.85 9.25 4.24
C THR A 210 17.16 9.72 2.95
N GLU A 211 17.88 9.77 1.84
CA GLU A 211 17.32 10.15 0.53
C GLU A 211 16.22 9.17 0.07
N GLN A 212 16.42 7.86 0.28
CA GLN A 212 15.41 6.86 -0.05
C GLN A 212 14.16 7.00 0.83
N LEU A 213 14.31 7.35 2.12
CA LEU A 213 13.18 7.62 3.01
C LEU A 213 12.33 8.80 2.50
N GLU A 214 12.96 9.89 2.09
CA GLU A 214 12.28 11.06 1.53
C GLU A 214 11.56 10.72 0.22
N ASN A 215 12.17 9.88 -0.61
CA ASN A 215 11.63 9.49 -1.91
C ASN A 215 10.44 8.51 -1.84
N ILE A 216 10.17 7.85 -0.71
CA ILE A 216 8.96 7.02 -0.53
C ILE A 216 7.70 7.85 -0.81
N ALA A 217 7.65 9.08 -0.29
CA ALA A 217 6.51 9.99 -0.46
C ALA A 217 6.28 10.43 -1.93
N ARG A 218 7.20 10.10 -2.84
CA ARG A 218 7.06 10.34 -4.29
C ARG A 218 6.38 9.19 -5.04
N GLY A 219 6.01 8.11 -4.33
CA GLY A 219 5.22 6.99 -4.85
C GLY A 219 6.02 5.86 -5.48
N GLY A 220 7.30 6.07 -5.79
CA GLY A 220 8.20 5.05 -6.33
C GLY A 220 9.65 5.51 -6.27
N TYR A 221 10.58 4.62 -5.93
CA TYR A 221 11.99 4.96 -5.75
C TYR A 221 12.89 3.73 -5.93
N VAL A 222 14.17 3.95 -6.22
CA VAL A 222 15.16 2.86 -6.28
C VAL A 222 15.52 2.43 -4.87
N LEU A 223 15.17 1.20 -4.52
CA LEU A 223 15.43 0.62 -3.20
C LEU A 223 16.80 -0.08 -3.13
N ARG A 224 17.23 -0.73 -4.22
CA ARG A 224 18.54 -1.40 -4.33
C ARG A 224 19.16 -1.07 -5.67
N GLY A 225 20.47 -0.88 -5.70
CA GLY A 225 21.21 -0.48 -6.90
C GLY A 225 21.20 1.03 -7.11
N GLY A 226 20.95 1.47 -8.34
CA GLY A 226 20.90 2.92 -8.70
C GLY A 226 22.25 3.50 -9.09
N GLU A 227 23.31 2.68 -9.20
CA GLU A 227 24.66 3.13 -9.60
C GLU A 227 24.79 3.43 -11.11
N GLY A 228 23.72 3.28 -11.85
CA GLY A 228 23.69 3.58 -13.27
C GLY A 228 24.23 2.48 -14.19
N ASN A 229 24.55 1.31 -13.67
CA ASN A 229 25.12 0.16 -14.40
C ASN A 229 24.17 -1.05 -14.46
N ALA A 230 22.90 -0.91 -14.09
CA ALA A 230 21.97 -2.00 -14.11
C ALA A 230 21.67 -2.52 -15.52
N ASP A 231 21.64 -3.84 -15.67
CA ASP A 231 21.24 -4.59 -16.85
C ASP A 231 19.71 -4.71 -16.97
N ALA A 232 19.04 -4.77 -15.82
CA ALA A 232 17.58 -4.91 -15.74
C ALA A 232 17.01 -4.20 -14.51
N LEU A 233 15.67 -4.03 -14.47
CA LEU A 233 14.91 -3.53 -13.34
C LEU A 233 13.87 -4.54 -12.89
N ILE A 234 13.72 -4.69 -11.57
CA ILE A 234 12.54 -5.33 -10.97
C ILE A 234 11.73 -4.24 -10.26
N ILE A 235 10.49 -4.05 -10.68
CA ILE A 235 9.54 -3.12 -10.08
C ILE A 235 8.59 -3.94 -9.22
N ALA A 236 8.50 -3.65 -7.94
CA ALA A 236 7.64 -4.38 -7.02
C ALA A 236 6.89 -3.46 -6.07
N THR A 237 5.79 -3.95 -5.51
CA THR A 237 4.99 -3.22 -4.54
C THR A 237 4.52 -4.16 -3.43
N GLY A 238 4.33 -3.63 -2.24
CA GLY A 238 3.82 -4.40 -1.11
C GLY A 238 4.63 -5.64 -0.79
N SER A 239 3.96 -6.76 -0.62
CA SER A 239 4.57 -8.05 -0.25
C SER A 239 5.61 -8.57 -1.23
N GLU A 240 5.62 -8.11 -2.47
CA GLU A 240 6.53 -8.60 -3.50
C GLU A 240 7.89 -7.91 -3.50
N VAL A 241 8.05 -6.79 -2.76
CA VAL A 241 9.33 -6.06 -2.68
C VAL A 241 10.45 -6.92 -2.07
N GLY A 242 10.16 -7.63 -0.98
CA GLY A 242 11.14 -8.56 -0.37
C GLY A 242 11.57 -9.67 -1.34
N LEU A 243 10.62 -10.20 -2.13
CA LEU A 243 10.90 -11.18 -3.17
C LEU A 243 11.79 -10.61 -4.28
N ALA A 244 11.51 -9.37 -4.72
CA ALA A 244 12.30 -8.68 -5.73
C ALA A 244 13.75 -8.45 -5.25
N VAL A 245 13.94 -8.08 -3.99
CA VAL A 245 15.28 -7.92 -3.38
C VAL A 245 16.01 -9.26 -3.33
N ALA A 246 15.35 -10.34 -2.94
CA ALA A 246 15.94 -11.68 -2.92
C ALA A 246 16.37 -12.13 -4.33
N ALA A 247 15.50 -11.92 -5.32
CA ALA A 247 15.80 -12.25 -6.72
C ALA A 247 16.96 -11.42 -7.29
N SER A 248 17.04 -10.12 -6.95
CA SER A 248 18.16 -9.27 -7.35
C SER A 248 19.48 -9.76 -6.78
N ASN A 249 19.52 -10.17 -5.50
CA ASN A 249 20.71 -10.72 -4.87
C ASN A 249 21.17 -12.03 -5.55
N GLU A 250 20.24 -12.90 -5.91
CA GLU A 250 20.57 -14.15 -6.61
C GLU A 250 21.13 -13.89 -8.01
N LEU A 251 20.52 -12.97 -8.78
CA LEU A 251 20.99 -12.57 -10.10
C LEU A 251 22.37 -11.91 -10.04
N SER A 252 22.63 -11.08 -9.03
CA SER A 252 23.94 -10.46 -8.81
C SER A 252 25.02 -11.50 -8.60
N SER A 253 24.72 -12.61 -7.91
CA SER A 253 25.63 -13.73 -7.73
C SER A 253 26.01 -14.42 -9.05
N SER A 254 25.15 -14.26 -10.07
CA SER A 254 25.36 -14.78 -11.42
C SER A 254 25.96 -13.73 -12.38
N GLY A 255 26.34 -12.55 -11.87
CA GLY A 255 26.97 -11.48 -12.64
C GLY A 255 25.99 -10.58 -13.41
N VAL A 256 24.68 -10.60 -13.06
CA VAL A 256 23.66 -9.74 -13.66
C VAL A 256 23.29 -8.65 -12.65
N ASN A 257 23.52 -7.39 -13.00
CA ASN A 257 23.19 -6.25 -12.15
C ASN A 257 21.71 -5.87 -12.31
N VAL A 258 20.95 -5.94 -11.22
CA VAL A 258 19.51 -5.65 -11.24
C VAL A 258 19.18 -4.61 -10.18
N ASP A 259 18.63 -3.48 -10.61
CA ASP A 259 18.07 -2.49 -9.69
C ASP A 259 16.67 -2.93 -9.26
N VAL A 260 16.35 -2.75 -7.98
CA VAL A 260 15.00 -2.96 -7.44
C VAL A 260 14.34 -1.63 -7.15
N VAL A 261 13.18 -1.44 -7.76
CA VAL A 261 12.31 -0.28 -7.55
C VAL A 261 11.14 -0.70 -6.66
N SER A 262 11.01 -0.06 -5.49
CA SER A 262 9.78 -0.12 -4.72
C SER A 262 8.80 0.93 -5.24
N MET A 263 7.56 0.50 -5.52
CA MET A 263 6.51 1.32 -6.13
C MET A 263 5.24 1.31 -5.27
N PRO A 264 5.26 1.88 -4.05
CA PRO A 264 4.11 1.82 -3.14
C PRO A 264 2.87 2.57 -3.65
N ASN A 265 3.03 3.59 -4.50
CA ASN A 265 1.92 4.31 -5.14
C ASN A 265 2.27 4.66 -6.61
N PRO A 266 1.94 3.79 -7.57
CA PRO A 266 2.27 4.00 -8.98
C PRO A 266 1.68 5.28 -9.59
N ASP A 267 0.47 5.65 -9.20
CA ASP A 267 -0.21 6.83 -9.76
C ASP A 267 0.47 8.13 -9.31
N LEU A 268 0.86 8.20 -8.04
CA LEU A 268 1.62 9.34 -7.51
C LEU A 268 3.02 9.43 -8.15
N PHE A 269 3.67 8.29 -8.38
CA PHE A 269 4.93 8.25 -9.11
C PHE A 269 4.78 8.81 -10.54
N MET A 270 3.72 8.47 -11.24
CA MET A 270 3.47 8.98 -12.59
C MET A 270 3.18 10.48 -12.64
N GLN A 271 2.79 11.10 -11.54
CA GLN A 271 2.60 12.55 -11.41
C GLN A 271 3.91 13.31 -11.16
N GLN A 272 5.02 12.61 -10.87
CA GLN A 272 6.32 13.23 -10.68
C GLN A 272 6.84 13.81 -12.02
N ASP A 273 7.77 14.75 -11.93
CA ASP A 273 8.44 15.28 -13.11
C ASP A 273 9.21 14.20 -13.89
N GLU A 274 9.45 14.45 -15.16
CA GLU A 274 10.08 13.48 -16.07
C GLU A 274 11.52 13.14 -15.61
N ALA A 275 12.25 14.10 -15.06
CA ALA A 275 13.62 13.87 -14.60
C ALA A 275 13.65 12.85 -13.47
N TYR A 276 12.74 12.98 -12.49
CA TYR A 276 12.62 12.01 -11.41
C TYR A 276 12.17 10.64 -11.91
N ARG A 277 11.13 10.60 -12.74
CA ARG A 277 10.66 9.32 -13.29
C ARG A 277 11.77 8.61 -14.06
N ASN A 278 12.56 9.35 -14.83
CA ASN A 278 13.69 8.81 -15.59
C ASN A 278 14.88 8.41 -14.69
N SER A 279 15.05 9.00 -13.51
CA SER A 279 16.05 8.57 -12.55
C SER A 279 15.68 7.20 -11.91
N VAL A 280 14.40 6.97 -11.67
CA VAL A 280 13.88 5.71 -11.08
C VAL A 280 13.70 4.61 -12.14
N LEU A 281 13.17 4.97 -13.31
CA LEU A 281 12.91 4.07 -14.44
C LEU A 281 13.67 4.55 -15.70
N PRO A 282 14.99 4.42 -15.73
CA PRO A 282 15.81 4.96 -16.84
C PRO A 282 15.36 4.41 -18.20
N PRO A 283 15.09 5.27 -19.21
CA PRO A 283 14.61 4.84 -20.54
C PRO A 283 15.56 3.89 -21.28
N ARG A 284 16.85 3.92 -20.93
CA ARG A 284 17.88 3.02 -21.50
C ARG A 284 17.71 1.57 -21.06
N ILE A 285 17.14 1.31 -19.89
CA ILE A 285 16.92 -0.06 -19.37
C ILE A 285 15.57 -0.55 -19.87
N LYS A 286 15.59 -1.44 -20.86
CA LYS A 286 14.40 -2.03 -21.47
C LYS A 286 13.99 -3.37 -20.85
N ALA A 287 14.96 -4.06 -20.22
CA ALA A 287 14.70 -5.30 -19.49
C ALA A 287 14.05 -4.94 -18.13
N ARG A 288 12.72 -4.96 -18.08
CA ARG A 288 11.94 -4.62 -16.89
C ARG A 288 10.98 -5.73 -16.53
N VAL A 289 10.92 -6.06 -15.26
CA VAL A 289 9.96 -7.01 -14.70
C VAL A 289 9.16 -6.31 -13.62
N ALA A 290 7.84 -6.31 -13.72
CA ALA A 290 6.96 -5.88 -12.63
C ALA A 290 6.44 -7.12 -11.89
N VAL A 291 6.34 -7.03 -10.55
CA VAL A 291 5.89 -8.13 -9.69
C VAL A 291 4.84 -7.60 -8.70
N GLU A 292 3.62 -8.11 -8.80
CA GLU A 292 2.53 -7.82 -7.87
C GLU A 292 1.59 -9.02 -7.78
N ALA A 293 1.20 -9.41 -6.57
CA ALA A 293 0.19 -10.45 -6.33
C ALA A 293 -1.24 -9.92 -6.62
N GLY A 294 -1.49 -9.58 -7.87
CA GLY A 294 -2.73 -9.05 -8.42
C GLY A 294 -2.71 -9.15 -9.94
N VAL A 295 -3.76 -8.65 -10.61
CA VAL A 295 -3.86 -8.70 -12.07
C VAL A 295 -2.71 -7.95 -12.74
N THR A 296 -2.23 -8.51 -13.86
CA THR A 296 -1.03 -8.03 -14.55
C THR A 296 -1.24 -6.74 -15.35
N SER A 297 -2.48 -6.40 -15.70
CA SER A 297 -2.82 -5.37 -16.68
C SER A 297 -2.34 -3.95 -16.34
N CYS A 298 -2.27 -3.58 -15.05
CA CYS A 298 -1.90 -2.22 -14.64
C CYS A 298 -0.39 -1.91 -14.76
N TRP A 299 0.45 -2.91 -15.01
CA TRP A 299 1.91 -2.74 -15.08
C TRP A 299 2.47 -2.57 -16.48
N ALA A 300 1.65 -2.72 -17.52
CA ALA A 300 2.11 -2.69 -18.92
C ALA A 300 2.87 -1.39 -19.27
N SER A 301 2.39 -0.22 -18.78
CA SER A 301 3.03 1.08 -19.04
C SER A 301 4.39 1.26 -18.35
N PHE A 302 4.64 0.53 -17.26
CA PHE A 302 5.89 0.59 -16.51
C PHE A 302 6.98 -0.29 -17.10
N VAL A 303 6.59 -1.45 -17.60
CA VAL A 303 7.55 -2.41 -18.16
C VAL A 303 7.81 -2.20 -19.65
N GLY A 304 6.86 -1.64 -20.39
CA GLY A 304 6.95 -1.44 -21.84
C GLY A 304 6.96 -2.74 -22.65
N ASP A 305 7.20 -2.64 -23.96
CA ASP A 305 7.06 -3.76 -24.91
C ASP A 305 8.04 -4.91 -24.67
N ASN A 306 9.21 -4.63 -24.12
CA ASN A 306 10.26 -5.63 -23.88
C ASN A 306 10.21 -6.21 -22.46
N GLY A 307 9.34 -5.67 -21.59
CA GLY A 307 9.23 -6.10 -20.22
C GLY A 307 8.31 -7.31 -20.02
N ARG A 308 8.22 -7.72 -18.75
CA ARG A 308 7.32 -8.81 -18.31
C ARG A 308 6.62 -8.40 -17.04
N VAL A 309 5.44 -8.94 -16.82
CA VAL A 309 4.70 -8.80 -15.58
C VAL A 309 4.47 -10.17 -14.96
N ILE A 310 4.82 -10.31 -13.70
CA ILE A 310 4.53 -11.49 -12.88
C ILE A 310 3.40 -11.11 -11.94
N GLY A 311 2.24 -11.74 -12.10
CA GLY A 311 1.04 -11.44 -11.32
C GLY A 311 0.10 -12.62 -11.25
N VAL A 312 -1.14 -12.34 -10.85
CA VAL A 312 -2.19 -13.34 -10.65
C VAL A 312 -3.42 -12.92 -11.45
N ASP A 313 -3.67 -13.59 -12.61
CA ASP A 313 -4.81 -13.31 -13.49
C ASP A 313 -5.93 -14.36 -13.34
N ARG A 314 -6.02 -14.99 -12.18
CA ARG A 314 -7.03 -16.00 -11.85
C ARG A 314 -7.38 -15.93 -10.38
N PHE A 315 -8.55 -16.42 -10.01
CA PHE A 315 -8.90 -16.54 -8.58
C PHE A 315 -7.93 -17.44 -7.85
N GLY A 316 -7.74 -17.13 -6.58
CA GLY A 316 -6.94 -17.94 -5.66
C GLY A 316 -7.58 -19.29 -5.37
N ALA A 317 -7.01 -19.98 -4.39
CA ALA A 317 -7.49 -21.30 -3.97
C ALA A 317 -7.52 -21.40 -2.45
N SER A 318 -8.40 -22.24 -1.92
CA SER A 318 -8.43 -22.60 -0.50
C SER A 318 -7.33 -23.62 -0.22
N ALA A 319 -6.17 -23.12 0.19
CA ALA A 319 -4.98 -23.92 0.44
C ALA A 319 -4.02 -23.18 1.40
N PRO A 320 -3.11 -23.90 2.07
CA PRO A 320 -2.02 -23.28 2.83
C PRO A 320 -1.24 -22.28 1.99
N VAL A 321 -0.68 -21.23 2.61
CA VAL A 321 0.09 -20.17 1.94
C VAL A 321 1.20 -20.74 1.04
N SER A 322 1.90 -21.78 1.51
CA SER A 322 2.93 -22.45 0.71
C SER A 322 2.43 -23.03 -0.62
N TYR A 323 1.19 -23.49 -0.68
CA TYR A 323 0.58 -23.97 -1.92
C TYR A 323 0.13 -22.82 -2.82
N THR A 324 -0.47 -21.78 -2.26
CA THR A 324 -0.88 -20.60 -3.04
C THR A 324 0.32 -19.86 -3.61
N HIS A 325 1.45 -19.80 -2.90
CA HIS A 325 2.71 -19.26 -3.42
C HIS A 325 3.35 -20.14 -4.51
N LEU A 326 3.26 -21.45 -4.40
CA LEU A 326 3.73 -22.37 -5.46
C LEU A 326 2.91 -22.27 -6.75
N THR A 327 1.70 -21.74 -6.68
CA THR A 327 0.85 -21.49 -7.85
C THR A 327 0.93 -20.07 -8.41
N LEU A 328 1.63 -19.14 -7.74
CA LEU A 328 2.23 -18.01 -8.45
C LEU A 328 3.11 -18.61 -9.55
N PRO A 329 3.11 -18.06 -10.79
CA PRO A 329 3.73 -18.71 -11.94
C PRO A 329 5.26 -18.80 -11.83
N THR A 330 5.76 -19.56 -10.84
CA THR A 330 7.08 -20.17 -10.90
C THR A 330 7.16 -21.21 -12.00
N THR A 331 6.02 -21.59 -12.58
CA THR A 331 5.94 -22.25 -13.88
C THR A 331 5.72 -21.21 -14.99
N ILE A 332 6.57 -20.19 -15.10
CA ILE A 332 6.93 -19.72 -16.41
C ILE A 332 7.71 -20.88 -17.01
N LYS A 333 7.01 -21.78 -17.70
CA LYS A 333 7.68 -22.60 -18.72
C LYS A 333 8.31 -21.54 -19.63
N PRO A 334 9.66 -21.49 -19.73
CA PRO A 334 10.27 -20.58 -20.67
C PRO A 334 9.71 -20.93 -22.03
N TRP A 335 9.06 -20.01 -22.70
CA TRP A 335 8.62 -20.14 -24.09
C TRP A 335 9.79 -20.33 -25.05
N TRP A 336 10.98 -20.57 -24.53
CA TRP A 336 12.23 -20.76 -25.23
C TRP A 336 12.53 -22.23 -25.62
N TRP A 337 11.66 -23.19 -25.28
CA TRP A 337 11.86 -24.60 -25.64
C TRP A 337 10.85 -25.09 -26.65
N GLY A 338 10.65 -24.33 -27.72
CA GLY A 338 9.78 -24.66 -28.86
C GLY A 338 10.44 -24.41 -30.20
N GLY A 339 11.73 -24.55 -30.29
CA GLY A 339 12.44 -24.49 -31.55
C GLY A 339 13.42 -25.66 -31.68
N GLY A 340 13.04 -26.72 -32.31
CA GLY A 340 14.02 -27.71 -32.71
C GLY A 340 13.48 -29.14 -32.85
N GLY A 341 13.32 -29.59 -34.08
CA GLY A 341 13.48 -30.96 -34.42
C GLY A 341 12.22 -31.69 -34.89
N GLY A 342 11.99 -31.53 -36.16
CA GLY A 342 11.19 -32.47 -36.95
C GLY A 342 11.87 -33.79 -37.11
N GLY A 343 11.13 -34.70 -37.63
CA GLY A 343 11.64 -35.84 -38.41
C GLY A 343 11.51 -37.17 -37.70
N GLY A 344 10.62 -37.99 -38.22
CA GLY A 344 10.51 -39.40 -38.00
C GLY A 344 9.08 -39.87 -38.05
#